data_98fbaa729877fb1702537aba7f70eb3b
#
_entry.id   98fbaa729877fb1702537aba7f70eb3b
#
_cell.length_a   1.000
_cell.length_b   1.000
_cell.length_c   1.000
_cell.angle_alpha   90.00
_cell.angle_beta   90.00
_cell.angle_gamma   90.00
#
_symmetry.space_group_name_H-M   'P 1'
#
loop_
_entity.id
_entity.type
_entity.pdbx_description
1 polymer ?
#
loop_
_entity_poly.entity_id
_entity_poly.type
_entity_poly.pdbx_seq_one_letter_code
_entity_poly.pdbx_strand_id
1 'polypeptide(L)'
;LLKYDSVFRAFNHKVVAGKDHLKIDGKIIPVFTQTDPALIPWKSAKVDVVVESTGRFTKLADAQKHLVSGAKKVVISAPSDEAPTFLMGVNHTTCKKSDTVVNNASCTTNSVAPVAQILAESIGVKKAMMTTIHSVTAEQNLVDGLPPKGHPDLRRARSALVNMIPTSTGAA
;
A
#
# COMPACT_ATOMS: atom_id res chain seq x y z
N LEU A 1 -14.73 -5.33 -10.01
CA LEU A 1 -13.26 -5.42 -9.94
C LEU A 1 -12.80 -6.66 -9.19
N LEU A 2 -13.26 -6.89 -7.96
CA LEU A 2 -12.81 -8.04 -7.14
C LEU A 2 -12.94 -9.41 -7.85
N LYS A 3 -13.97 -9.62 -8.67
CA LYS A 3 -14.20 -10.90 -9.36
C LYS A 3 -13.22 -11.16 -10.49
N TYR A 4 -12.76 -10.09 -11.17
CA TYR A 4 -11.87 -10.18 -12.32
C TYR A 4 -10.73 -9.19 -12.21
N ASP A 5 -9.52 -9.68 -12.39
CA ASP A 5 -8.30 -8.89 -12.39
C ASP A 5 -7.44 -9.22 -13.60
N SER A 6 -6.76 -8.24 -14.16
CA SER A 6 -5.95 -8.42 -15.38
C SER A 6 -4.69 -9.26 -15.12
N VAL A 7 -4.14 -9.21 -13.90
CA VAL A 7 -2.92 -9.93 -13.51
C VAL A 7 -3.27 -11.25 -12.82
N PHE A 8 -4.12 -11.18 -11.77
CA PHE A 8 -4.49 -12.33 -10.95
C PHE A 8 -5.64 -13.16 -11.53
N ARG A 9 -6.24 -12.72 -12.65
CA ARG A 9 -7.30 -13.42 -13.35
C ARG A 9 -8.63 -13.44 -12.56
N ALA A 10 -9.39 -14.50 -12.71
CA ALA A 10 -10.67 -14.65 -12.04
C ALA A 10 -10.49 -15.11 -10.60
N PHE A 11 -11.10 -14.37 -9.67
CA PHE A 11 -11.18 -14.79 -8.26
C PHE A 11 -12.16 -15.98 -8.12
N ASN A 12 -11.65 -17.10 -7.61
CA ASN A 12 -12.32 -18.41 -7.64
C ASN A 12 -13.40 -18.58 -6.55
N HIS A 13 -14.12 -17.47 -6.25
CA HIS A 13 -15.19 -17.41 -5.29
C HIS A 13 -16.42 -16.74 -5.90
N LYS A 14 -17.60 -17.03 -5.37
CA LYS A 14 -18.84 -16.38 -5.78
C LYS A 14 -18.91 -14.99 -5.16
N VAL A 15 -18.80 -13.95 -5.99
CA VAL A 15 -18.89 -12.55 -5.57
C VAL A 15 -20.20 -11.94 -6.06
N VAL A 16 -20.96 -11.37 -5.16
CA VAL A 16 -22.20 -10.64 -5.45
C VAL A 16 -22.09 -9.25 -4.82
N ALA A 17 -22.35 -8.21 -5.60
CA ALA A 17 -22.39 -6.84 -5.12
C ALA A 17 -23.80 -6.50 -4.62
N GLY A 18 -23.90 -5.98 -3.40
CA GLY A 18 -25.06 -5.32 -2.84
C GLY A 18 -24.92 -3.80 -2.88
N LYS A 19 -25.90 -3.09 -2.33
CA LYS A 19 -25.88 -1.61 -2.27
C LYS A 19 -24.79 -1.10 -1.33
N ASP A 20 -24.59 -1.77 -0.20
CA ASP A 20 -23.71 -1.38 0.91
C ASP A 20 -22.82 -2.54 1.41
N HIS A 21 -22.72 -3.61 0.62
CA HIS A 21 -21.93 -4.78 0.98
C HIS A 21 -21.48 -5.57 -0.23
N LEU A 22 -20.44 -6.36 -0.04
CA LEU A 22 -20.08 -7.49 -0.90
C LEU A 22 -20.46 -8.79 -0.22
N LYS A 23 -20.99 -9.74 -0.98
CA LYS A 23 -21.22 -11.11 -0.51
C LYS A 23 -20.26 -12.05 -1.22
N ILE A 24 -19.36 -12.67 -0.45
CA ILE A 24 -18.36 -13.62 -0.96
C ILE A 24 -18.66 -14.99 -0.36
N ASP A 25 -19.01 -15.96 -1.20
CA ASP A 25 -19.40 -17.33 -0.79
C ASP A 25 -20.43 -17.34 0.37
N GLY A 26 -21.37 -16.44 0.31
CA GLY A 26 -22.41 -16.32 1.35
C GLY A 26 -22.05 -15.38 2.50
N LYS A 27 -20.78 -15.07 2.75
CA LYS A 27 -20.33 -14.14 3.79
C LYS A 27 -20.54 -12.70 3.36
N ILE A 28 -21.22 -11.92 4.18
CA ILE A 28 -21.46 -10.49 3.96
C ILE A 28 -20.28 -9.69 4.51
N ILE A 29 -19.75 -8.80 3.68
CA ILE A 29 -18.67 -7.86 4.02
C ILE A 29 -19.24 -6.45 3.79
N PRO A 30 -19.44 -5.64 4.82
CA PRO A 30 -19.97 -4.29 4.67
C PRO A 30 -18.99 -3.41 3.90
N VAL A 31 -19.52 -2.49 3.11
CA VAL A 31 -18.77 -1.48 2.35
C VAL A 31 -19.18 -0.11 2.81
N PHE A 32 -18.23 0.69 3.24
CA PHE A 32 -18.45 2.06 3.69
C PHE A 32 -17.88 3.04 2.66
N THR A 33 -18.57 4.17 2.45
CA THR A 33 -18.17 5.24 1.54
C THR A 33 -17.97 6.54 2.30
N GLN A 34 -16.94 6.57 3.16
CA GLN A 34 -16.56 7.74 3.95
C GLN A 34 -15.23 8.28 3.46
N THR A 35 -15.15 9.61 3.29
CA THR A 35 -13.92 10.30 2.90
C THR A 35 -13.00 10.59 4.07
N ASP A 36 -13.56 10.76 5.27
CA ASP A 36 -12.80 10.93 6.50
C ASP A 36 -12.70 9.59 7.25
N PRO A 37 -11.50 9.07 7.49
CA PRO A 37 -11.29 7.82 8.22
C PRO A 37 -11.90 7.81 9.64
N ALA A 38 -11.98 8.96 10.28
CA ALA A 38 -12.58 9.08 11.62
C ALA A 38 -14.08 8.76 11.65
N LEU A 39 -14.76 8.83 10.50
CA LEU A 39 -16.20 8.59 10.38
C LEU A 39 -16.53 7.15 9.93
N ILE A 40 -15.54 6.33 9.62
CA ILE A 40 -15.78 4.93 9.25
C ILE A 40 -16.09 4.13 10.53
N PRO A 41 -17.20 3.37 10.59
CA PRO A 41 -17.66 2.77 11.85
C PRO A 41 -16.90 1.47 12.20
N TRP A 42 -15.56 1.54 12.33
CA TRP A 42 -14.71 0.37 12.60
C TRP A 42 -15.09 -0.38 13.87
N LYS A 43 -15.46 0.37 14.92
CA LYS A 43 -15.87 -0.24 16.20
C LYS A 43 -17.12 -1.12 16.04
N SER A 44 -18.17 -0.63 15.37
CA SER A 44 -19.40 -1.39 15.15
C SER A 44 -19.22 -2.53 14.15
N ALA A 45 -18.31 -2.34 13.19
CA ALA A 45 -17.92 -3.39 12.25
C ALA A 45 -16.98 -4.44 12.86
N LYS A 46 -16.55 -4.27 14.12
CA LYS A 46 -15.65 -5.16 14.87
C LYS A 46 -14.31 -5.37 14.15
N VAL A 47 -13.78 -4.29 13.56
CA VAL A 47 -12.49 -4.33 12.85
C VAL A 47 -11.35 -4.10 13.83
N ASP A 48 -10.42 -5.05 13.93
CA ASP A 48 -9.24 -4.93 14.77
C ASP A 48 -8.09 -4.23 14.05
N VAL A 49 -7.88 -4.54 12.78
CA VAL A 49 -6.76 -4.01 11.98
C VAL A 49 -7.30 -3.39 10.70
N VAL A 50 -6.87 -2.16 10.42
CA VAL A 50 -7.13 -1.48 9.15
C VAL A 50 -5.88 -1.52 8.29
N VAL A 51 -6.00 -1.91 7.04
CA VAL A 51 -4.97 -1.72 6.02
C VAL A 51 -5.30 -0.44 5.26
N GLU A 52 -4.53 0.63 5.51
CA GLU A 52 -4.66 1.90 4.83
C GLU A 52 -3.97 1.80 3.46
N SER A 53 -4.75 1.65 2.40
CA SER A 53 -4.27 1.41 1.03
C SER A 53 -4.69 2.48 0.04
N THR A 54 -5.12 3.65 0.53
CA THR A 54 -5.57 4.75 -0.35
C THR A 54 -4.42 5.56 -0.92
N GLY A 55 -3.24 5.50 -0.31
CA GLY A 55 -2.09 6.34 -0.62
C GLY A 55 -2.26 7.82 -0.20
N ARG A 56 -3.34 8.16 0.50
CA ARG A 56 -3.66 9.53 0.93
C ARG A 56 -3.30 9.80 2.39
N PHE A 57 -3.53 8.83 3.26
CA PHE A 57 -3.37 8.96 4.70
C PHE A 57 -2.06 8.30 5.17
N THR A 58 -0.94 8.74 4.58
CA THR A 58 0.39 8.21 4.86
C THR A 58 1.08 8.89 6.05
N LYS A 59 0.60 10.05 6.48
CA LYS A 59 1.07 10.72 7.70
C LYS A 59 0.50 10.05 8.93
N LEU A 60 1.28 10.03 10.01
CA LEU A 60 0.88 9.38 11.27
C LEU A 60 -0.45 9.91 11.79
N ALA A 61 -0.62 11.23 11.87
CA ALA A 61 -1.84 11.88 12.36
C ALA A 61 -3.09 11.53 11.54
N ASP A 62 -2.94 11.37 10.21
CA ASP A 62 -4.06 11.02 9.35
C ASP A 62 -4.43 9.54 9.48
N ALA A 63 -3.46 8.65 9.56
CA ALA A 63 -3.68 7.22 9.78
C ALA A 63 -4.29 6.95 11.17
N GLN A 64 -3.92 7.72 12.20
CA GLN A 64 -4.50 7.63 13.54
C GLN A 64 -6.01 7.87 13.58
N LYS A 65 -6.60 8.53 12.59
CA LYS A 65 -8.06 8.72 12.49
C LYS A 65 -8.81 7.38 12.46
N HIS A 66 -8.20 6.33 11.90
CA HIS A 66 -8.77 4.98 11.96
C HIS A 66 -8.80 4.41 13.37
N LEU A 67 -7.86 4.77 14.24
CA LEU A 67 -7.88 4.37 15.67
C LEU A 67 -9.00 5.09 16.41
N VAL A 68 -9.22 6.39 16.12
CA VAL A 68 -10.30 7.18 16.70
C VAL A 68 -11.67 6.56 16.41
N SER A 69 -11.86 6.02 15.22
CA SER A 69 -13.09 5.35 14.80
C SER A 69 -13.21 3.89 15.27
N GLY A 70 -12.23 3.39 16.00
CA GLY A 70 -12.31 2.15 16.77
C GLY A 70 -11.50 0.97 16.28
N ALA A 71 -10.64 1.14 15.28
CA ALA A 71 -9.62 0.14 14.95
C ALA A 71 -8.56 0.06 16.06
N LYS A 72 -7.94 -1.10 16.26
CA LYS A 72 -6.87 -1.29 17.25
C LYS A 72 -5.48 -1.03 16.66
N LYS A 73 -5.32 -1.30 15.37
CA LYS A 73 -4.06 -1.11 14.63
C LYS A 73 -4.33 -0.62 13.21
N VAL A 74 -3.34 0.10 12.66
CA VAL A 74 -3.34 0.54 11.26
C VAL A 74 -2.03 0.12 10.62
N VAL A 75 -2.12 -0.49 9.44
CA VAL A 75 -0.97 -0.80 8.57
C VAL A 75 -1.10 0.04 7.31
N ILE A 76 -0.20 0.99 7.13
CA ILE A 76 -0.13 1.80 5.91
C ILE A 76 0.60 1.00 4.84
N SER A 77 -0.06 0.72 3.71
CA SER A 77 0.53 -0.04 2.59
C SER A 77 1.37 0.84 1.64
N ALA A 78 2.00 1.86 2.18
CA ALA A 78 2.82 2.83 1.47
C ALA A 78 3.94 3.33 2.41
N PRO A 79 5.00 3.98 1.90
CA PRO A 79 5.99 4.64 2.74
C PRO A 79 5.36 5.71 3.63
N SER A 80 5.86 5.84 4.84
CA SER A 80 5.53 6.90 5.78
C SER A 80 6.81 7.35 6.48
N ASP A 81 7.04 8.66 6.51
CA ASP A 81 8.23 9.24 7.18
C ASP A 81 8.08 9.29 8.70
N GLU A 82 6.84 9.13 9.20
CA GLU A 82 6.52 9.32 10.62
C GLU A 82 6.19 8.01 11.35
N ALA A 83 5.61 7.04 10.65
CA ALA A 83 5.26 5.75 11.23
C ALA A 83 6.43 4.75 11.12
N PRO A 84 6.66 3.88 12.12
CA PRO A 84 7.70 2.87 12.04
C PRO A 84 7.47 1.91 10.87
N THR A 85 8.56 1.56 10.18
CA THR A 85 8.56 0.72 8.99
C THR A 85 8.91 -0.72 9.33
N PHE A 86 8.05 -1.65 8.91
CA PHE A 86 8.28 -3.09 9.07
C PHE A 86 8.15 -3.84 7.76
N LEU A 87 9.13 -4.68 7.50
CA LEU A 87 9.21 -5.55 6.32
C LEU A 87 9.25 -7.01 6.76
N MET A 88 8.38 -7.82 6.17
CA MET A 88 8.35 -9.25 6.45
C MET A 88 9.66 -9.91 6.04
N GLY A 89 10.20 -10.75 6.93
CA GLY A 89 11.50 -11.41 6.71
C GLY A 89 12.72 -10.54 7.03
N VAL A 90 12.58 -9.22 7.21
CA VAL A 90 13.69 -8.30 7.49
C VAL A 90 13.68 -7.88 8.96
N ASN A 91 12.73 -7.05 9.35
CA ASN A 91 12.66 -6.48 10.71
C ASN A 91 11.30 -6.63 11.40
N HIS A 92 10.38 -7.39 10.81
CA HIS A 92 9.01 -7.53 11.32
C HIS A 92 8.93 -8.08 12.75
N THR A 93 9.93 -8.85 13.18
CA THR A 93 10.01 -9.40 14.54
C THR A 93 10.30 -8.35 15.61
N THR A 94 10.74 -7.15 15.21
CA THR A 94 11.00 -6.04 16.13
C THR A 94 9.73 -5.20 16.40
N CYS A 95 8.62 -5.46 15.70
CA CYS A 95 7.34 -4.78 15.90
C CYS A 95 6.80 -5.05 17.31
N LYS A 96 6.48 -3.98 18.03
CA LYS A 96 5.99 -4.04 19.40
C LYS A 96 4.46 -3.95 19.44
N LYS A 97 3.87 -4.43 20.53
CA LYS A 97 2.43 -4.30 20.76
C LYS A 97 1.98 -2.84 20.82
N SER A 98 2.87 -1.95 21.28
CA SER A 98 2.65 -0.49 21.33
C SER A 98 2.62 0.19 19.96
N ASP A 99 3.15 -0.42 18.90
CA ASP A 99 3.17 0.15 17.56
C ASP A 99 1.78 0.00 16.94
N THR A 100 0.92 0.97 17.18
CA THR A 100 -0.48 0.95 16.76
C THR A 100 -0.68 1.41 15.32
N VAL A 101 0.22 2.23 14.80
CA VAL A 101 0.30 2.61 13.38
C VAL A 101 1.67 2.25 12.86
N VAL A 102 1.73 1.47 11.82
CA VAL A 102 2.97 1.03 11.16
C VAL A 102 2.87 1.18 9.66
N ASN A 103 3.99 1.20 8.95
CA ASN A 103 3.98 1.16 7.49
C ASN A 103 4.79 -0.02 6.96
N ASN A 104 4.45 -0.46 5.75
CA ASN A 104 5.10 -1.56 5.06
C ASN A 104 6.02 -1.09 3.92
N ALA A 105 6.49 0.16 3.96
CA ALA A 105 7.37 0.77 2.98
C ALA A 105 6.84 0.75 1.52
N SER A 106 7.72 0.93 0.55
CA SER A 106 7.40 0.86 -0.87
C SER A 106 7.51 -0.57 -1.41
N CYS A 107 6.91 -0.82 -2.57
CA CYS A 107 7.06 -2.07 -3.31
C CYS A 107 8.53 -2.36 -3.65
N THR A 108 9.29 -1.34 -4.06
CA THR A 108 10.73 -1.47 -4.33
C THR A 108 11.52 -1.79 -3.07
N THR A 109 11.19 -1.17 -1.93
CA THR A 109 11.82 -1.51 -0.64
C THR A 109 11.54 -2.96 -0.24
N ASN A 110 10.30 -3.43 -0.39
CA ASN A 110 9.95 -4.83 -0.13
C ASN A 110 10.69 -5.81 -1.05
N SER A 111 11.04 -5.41 -2.26
CA SER A 111 11.85 -6.21 -3.19
C SER A 111 13.33 -6.24 -2.80
N VAL A 112 13.93 -5.08 -2.52
CA VAL A 112 15.39 -4.96 -2.37
C VAL A 112 15.88 -5.28 -0.96
N ALA A 113 15.13 -4.94 0.09
CA ALA A 113 15.60 -5.07 1.47
C ALA A 113 15.88 -6.52 1.89
N PRO A 114 15.03 -7.53 1.57
CA PRO A 114 15.34 -8.93 1.87
C PRO A 114 16.62 -9.41 1.14
N VAL A 115 16.81 -9.00 -0.11
CA VAL A 115 18.03 -9.35 -0.88
C VAL A 115 19.26 -8.71 -0.27
N ALA A 116 19.17 -7.42 0.07
CA ALA A 116 20.28 -6.71 0.72
C ALA A 116 20.63 -7.32 2.07
N GLN A 117 19.65 -7.73 2.86
CA GLN A 117 19.87 -8.40 4.13
C GLN A 117 20.59 -9.74 3.94
N ILE A 118 20.11 -10.59 3.03
CA ILE A 118 20.75 -11.89 2.76
C ILE A 118 22.21 -11.70 2.35
N LEU A 119 22.50 -10.75 1.47
CA LEU A 119 23.86 -10.47 1.04
C LEU A 119 24.73 -9.95 2.19
N ALA A 120 24.19 -9.05 3.01
CA ALA A 120 24.90 -8.49 4.16
C ALA A 120 25.26 -9.57 5.21
N GLU A 121 24.32 -10.47 5.47
CA GLU A 121 24.50 -11.56 6.46
C GLU A 121 25.39 -12.69 5.94
N SER A 122 25.38 -12.98 4.62
CA SER A 122 26.09 -14.12 4.05
C SER A 122 27.55 -13.80 3.70
N ILE A 123 27.80 -12.68 3.02
CA ILE A 123 29.11 -12.32 2.45
C ILE A 123 29.60 -10.93 2.85
N GLY A 124 28.73 -10.14 3.51
CA GLY A 124 28.98 -8.74 3.79
C GLY A 124 28.80 -7.85 2.54
N VAL A 125 28.38 -6.61 2.76
CA VAL A 125 28.21 -5.61 1.70
C VAL A 125 28.95 -4.33 2.09
N LYS A 126 29.98 -3.96 1.30
CA LYS A 126 30.71 -2.71 1.52
C LYS A 126 30.05 -1.51 0.84
N LYS A 127 29.56 -1.70 -0.38
CA LYS A 127 28.82 -0.69 -1.17
C LYS A 127 27.86 -1.41 -2.09
N ALA A 128 26.71 -0.78 -2.36
CA ALA A 128 25.73 -1.28 -3.32
C ALA A 128 25.16 -0.12 -4.15
N MET A 129 24.78 -0.42 -5.38
CA MET A 129 23.97 0.46 -6.24
C MET A 129 22.76 -0.33 -6.69
N MET A 130 21.61 0.33 -6.72
CA MET A 130 20.36 -0.27 -7.15
C MET A 130 19.83 0.43 -8.40
N THR A 131 19.44 -0.37 -9.38
CA THR A 131 18.59 0.07 -10.49
C THR A 131 17.34 -0.80 -10.50
N THR A 132 16.18 -0.20 -10.52
CA THR A 132 14.90 -0.92 -10.63
C THR A 132 14.31 -0.77 -12.02
N ILE A 133 13.87 -1.89 -12.60
CA ILE A 133 13.04 -1.92 -13.81
C ILE A 133 11.65 -2.33 -13.34
N HIS A 134 10.76 -1.35 -13.26
CA HIS A 134 9.48 -1.48 -12.56
C HIS A 134 8.32 -1.50 -13.54
N SER A 135 7.32 -2.34 -13.29
CA SER A 135 6.07 -2.28 -14.04
C SER A 135 5.34 -0.94 -13.81
N VAL A 136 4.53 -0.55 -14.78
CA VAL A 136 3.69 0.66 -14.71
C VAL A 136 2.78 0.61 -13.46
N THR A 137 2.63 1.76 -12.82
CA THR A 137 1.72 1.95 -11.67
C THR A 137 0.55 2.86 -12.04
N ALA A 138 -0.52 2.84 -11.25
CA ALA A 138 -1.73 3.63 -11.50
C ALA A 138 -1.50 5.16 -11.53
N GLU A 139 -0.36 5.62 -11.06
CA GLU A 139 0.04 7.04 -11.10
C GLU A 139 0.63 7.47 -12.44
N GLN A 140 0.91 6.53 -13.33
CA GLN A 140 1.45 6.80 -14.65
C GLN A 140 0.31 6.86 -15.67
N ASN A 141 0.31 7.89 -16.53
CA ASN A 141 -0.69 8.03 -17.55
C ASN A 141 -0.56 6.96 -18.64
N LEU A 142 -1.66 6.43 -19.13
CA LEU A 142 -1.69 5.52 -20.29
C LEU A 142 -1.48 6.27 -21.60
N VAL A 143 -1.98 7.52 -21.68
CA VAL A 143 -1.75 8.47 -22.78
C VAL A 143 -1.16 9.76 -22.20
N ASP A 144 -0.51 10.56 -23.04
CA ASP A 144 0.02 11.86 -22.60
C ASP A 144 -1.08 12.71 -21.93
N GLY A 145 -0.81 13.23 -20.76
CA GLY A 145 -1.77 14.02 -19.99
C GLY A 145 -1.11 14.60 -18.75
N LEU A 146 -1.82 15.46 -18.04
CA LEU A 146 -1.29 16.00 -16.79
C LEU A 146 -1.07 14.87 -15.77
N PRO A 147 0.02 14.92 -14.98
CA PRO A 147 0.24 13.93 -13.94
C PRO A 147 -0.91 13.97 -12.92
N PRO A 148 -1.19 12.87 -12.20
CA PRO A 148 -2.21 12.84 -11.18
C PRO A 148 -2.05 14.00 -10.20
N LYS A 149 -3.17 14.56 -9.74
CA LYS A 149 -3.19 15.75 -8.88
C LYS A 149 -2.30 15.58 -7.66
N GLY A 150 -1.35 16.50 -7.50
CA GLY A 150 -0.40 16.51 -6.40
C GLY A 150 0.90 15.74 -6.64
N HIS A 151 1.07 15.10 -7.80
CA HIS A 151 2.34 14.44 -8.12
C HIS A 151 3.32 15.43 -8.76
N PRO A 152 4.50 15.69 -8.14
CA PRO A 152 5.43 16.73 -8.63
C PRO A 152 6.23 16.29 -9.88
N ASP A 153 6.31 15.01 -10.18
CA ASP A 153 7.15 14.48 -11.25
C ASP A 153 6.44 14.53 -12.60
N LEU A 154 6.75 15.54 -13.40
CA LEU A 154 6.19 15.76 -14.73
C LEU A 154 6.52 14.67 -15.74
N ARG A 155 7.53 13.84 -15.50
CA ARG A 155 7.84 12.70 -16.38
C ARG A 155 6.69 11.71 -16.44
N ARG A 156 5.89 11.60 -15.37
CA ARG A 156 4.68 10.76 -15.30
C ARG A 156 3.52 11.27 -16.16
N ALA A 157 3.64 12.47 -16.75
CA ALA A 157 2.69 13.00 -17.73
C ALA A 157 2.75 12.28 -19.08
N ARG A 158 3.82 11.55 -19.34
CA ARG A 158 4.01 10.81 -20.61
C ARG A 158 3.40 9.42 -20.56
N SER A 159 2.92 8.99 -21.72
CA SER A 159 2.30 7.68 -21.90
C SER A 159 3.24 6.54 -21.49
N ALA A 160 2.82 5.75 -20.51
CA ALA A 160 3.53 4.55 -20.09
C ALA A 160 3.40 3.37 -21.08
N LEU A 161 2.50 3.45 -22.07
CA LEU A 161 2.34 2.39 -23.08
C LEU A 161 3.49 2.36 -24.10
N VAL A 162 4.09 3.52 -24.36
CA VAL A 162 5.12 3.66 -25.42
C VAL A 162 6.43 4.27 -24.91
N ASN A 163 6.54 4.56 -23.62
CA ASN A 163 7.71 5.16 -23.02
C ASN A 163 8.18 4.39 -21.79
N MET A 164 9.49 4.29 -21.60
CA MET A 164 10.12 3.96 -20.32
C MET A 164 10.29 5.26 -19.54
N ILE A 165 9.58 5.40 -18.43
CA ILE A 165 9.53 6.63 -17.66
C ILE A 165 10.53 6.57 -16.51
N PRO A 166 11.61 7.37 -16.51
CA PRO A 166 12.45 7.53 -15.33
C PRO A 166 11.64 8.16 -14.19
N THR A 167 11.72 7.57 -13.01
CA THR A 167 10.93 8.04 -11.86
C THR A 167 11.67 7.78 -10.55
N SER A 168 11.24 8.42 -9.48
CA SER A 168 11.76 8.21 -8.14
C SER A 168 11.17 6.99 -7.46
N THR A 169 11.85 6.49 -6.44
CA THR A 169 11.37 5.45 -5.54
C THR A 169 11.68 5.82 -4.10
N GLY A 170 10.81 5.45 -3.16
CA GLY A 170 11.05 5.57 -1.73
C GLY A 170 12.01 4.52 -1.15
N ALA A 171 12.66 3.72 -1.99
CA ALA A 171 13.64 2.72 -1.56
C ALA A 171 15.09 3.25 -1.54
N ALA A 172 15.31 4.49 -2.02
CA ALA A 172 16.63 5.15 -2.06
C ALA A 172 16.96 5.82 -0.74
#